data_e6c39f251330f574f8982f2aeb64cbf5
#
_entry.id   e6c39f251330f574f8982f2aeb64cbf5
#
_cell.length_a   1.000
_cell.length_b   1.000
_cell.length_c   1.000
_cell.angle_alpha   90.00
_cell.angle_beta   90.00
_cell.angle_gamma   90.00
#
_symmetry.space_group_name_H-M   'P 1'
#
loop_
_entity.id
_entity.type
_entity.pdbx_description
1 polymer ?
#
loop_
_entity_poly.entity_id
_entity_poly.type
_entity_poly.pdbx_seq_one_letter_code
_entity_poly.pdbx_strand_id
1 'polypeptide(L)'
;ALGMMVAFNRLGATNVANNKNLLKGIFRDEWNFLGLMSTDMMNNAYYFDAASMVMSTITMVADFATKDASITQAKDGDYDKTWAYINPESVKKDNAFVEQARQDLKYQLFAFANSALLNVKTVRVTPFWEGTIISLIAVFSVMTAAGAILIVLNGLKGE
;
A
#
# COMPACT_ATOMS: atom_id res chain seq x y z
N ALA A 1 8.92 -6.72 17.15
CA ALA A 1 8.30 -5.97 16.04
C ALA A 1 7.38 -6.89 15.26
N LEU A 2 6.23 -6.37 14.78
CA LEU A 2 5.26 -7.11 13.97
C LEU A 2 5.44 -6.88 12.48
N GLY A 3 6.34 -6.00 12.09
CA GLY A 3 6.63 -5.71 10.69
C GLY A 3 8.02 -5.11 10.52
N MET A 4 8.57 -5.30 9.34
CA MET A 4 9.82 -4.68 8.91
C MET A 4 9.72 -4.31 7.43
N MET A 5 10.42 -3.27 7.03
CA MET A 5 10.58 -2.87 5.65
C MET A 5 11.94 -3.38 5.13
N VAL A 6 11.91 -3.93 3.94
CA VAL A 6 13.09 -4.39 3.22
C VAL A 6 13.51 -3.31 2.22
N ALA A 7 14.73 -2.82 2.37
CA ALA A 7 15.24 -1.69 1.60
C ALA A 7 15.58 -2.05 0.14
N PHE A 8 15.73 -1.02 -0.71
CA PHE A 8 16.17 -1.17 -2.11
C PHE A 8 17.61 -1.63 -2.29
N ASN A 9 18.39 -1.60 -1.24
CA ASN A 9 19.82 -1.82 -1.30
C ASN A 9 20.17 -3.24 -1.79
N ARG A 10 21.40 -3.39 -2.20
CA ARG A 10 22.01 -4.69 -2.49
C ARG A 10 22.95 -5.10 -1.36
N LEU A 11 22.99 -6.40 -1.12
CA LEU A 11 24.01 -7.03 -0.31
C LEU A 11 24.89 -7.84 -1.26
N GLY A 12 26.08 -7.32 -1.57
CA GLY A 12 26.89 -7.81 -2.67
C GLY A 12 26.18 -7.62 -4.01
N ALA A 13 26.06 -8.67 -4.78
CA ALA A 13 25.40 -8.64 -6.10
C ALA A 13 23.87 -8.80 -6.03
N THR A 14 23.34 -9.23 -4.89
CA THR A 14 21.91 -9.59 -4.76
C THR A 14 21.12 -8.46 -4.11
N ASN A 15 19.99 -8.11 -4.69
CA ASN A 15 19.04 -7.20 -4.05
C ASN A 15 18.52 -7.80 -2.74
N VAL A 16 18.35 -6.98 -1.71
CA VAL A 16 17.94 -7.45 -0.39
C VAL A 16 16.57 -8.12 -0.44
N ALA A 17 15.61 -7.61 -1.20
CA ALA A 17 14.28 -8.21 -1.32
C ALA A 17 14.27 -9.59 -2.01
N ASN A 18 15.29 -9.88 -2.82
CA ASN A 18 15.49 -11.16 -3.49
C ASN A 18 16.50 -12.07 -2.78
N ASN A 19 17.02 -11.64 -1.62
CA ASN A 19 18.05 -12.37 -0.90
C ASN A 19 17.43 -13.36 0.10
N LYS A 20 17.16 -14.56 -0.40
CA LYS A 20 16.58 -15.65 0.40
C LYS A 20 17.44 -16.02 1.62
N ASN A 21 18.76 -16.01 1.48
CA ASN A 21 19.64 -16.36 2.59
C ASN A 21 19.54 -15.36 3.74
N LEU A 22 19.43 -14.07 3.42
CA LEU A 22 19.24 -13.03 4.42
C LEU A 22 17.82 -13.11 5.02
N LEU A 23 16.79 -13.04 4.16
CA LEU A 23 15.42 -12.87 4.64
C LEU A 23 14.84 -14.13 5.25
N LYS A 24 15.02 -15.27 4.57
CA LYS A 24 14.56 -16.54 5.11
C LYS A 24 15.58 -17.12 6.09
N GLY A 25 16.83 -17.26 5.70
CA GLY A 25 17.85 -17.93 6.52
C GLY A 25 18.08 -17.21 7.83
N ILE A 26 18.38 -15.92 7.80
CA ILE A 26 18.69 -15.19 9.03
C ILE A 26 17.43 -14.71 9.72
N PHE A 27 16.57 -13.91 9.08
CA PHE A 27 15.46 -13.30 9.81
C PHE A 27 14.39 -14.31 10.22
N ARG A 28 13.99 -15.25 9.34
CA ARG A 28 12.96 -16.23 9.68
C ARG A 28 13.52 -17.39 10.50
N ASP A 29 14.57 -18.03 9.99
CA ASP A 29 15.00 -19.31 10.53
C ASP A 29 15.91 -19.13 11.79
N GLU A 30 16.85 -18.17 11.80
CA GLU A 30 17.71 -17.93 12.96
C GLU A 30 17.08 -17.02 14.01
N TRP A 31 16.50 -15.88 13.59
CA TRP A 31 15.94 -14.89 14.52
C TRP A 31 14.47 -15.13 14.85
N ASN A 32 13.85 -16.12 14.22
CA ASN A 32 12.43 -16.45 14.40
C ASN A 32 11.49 -15.24 14.24
N PHE A 33 11.77 -14.38 13.27
CA PHE A 33 10.92 -13.24 13.01
C PHE A 33 9.62 -13.68 12.32
N LEU A 34 8.50 -13.56 13.01
CA LEU A 34 7.17 -14.01 12.56
C LEU A 34 6.33 -12.88 11.96
N GLY A 35 6.85 -11.65 11.94
CA GLY A 35 6.11 -10.48 11.49
C GLY A 35 6.04 -10.35 9.95
N LEU A 36 5.35 -9.31 9.53
CA LEU A 36 5.22 -8.93 8.13
C LEU A 36 6.55 -8.38 7.60
N MET A 37 6.93 -8.78 6.40
CA MET A 37 8.03 -8.18 5.64
C MET A 37 7.48 -7.47 4.41
N SER A 38 7.63 -6.16 4.35
CA SER A 38 7.22 -5.34 3.21
C SER A 38 8.42 -4.88 2.42
N THR A 39 8.29 -4.79 1.09
CA THR A 39 9.28 -4.05 0.30
C THR A 39 9.15 -2.56 0.54
N ASP A 40 10.14 -1.79 0.14
CA ASP A 40 10.00 -0.38 -0.15
C ASP A 40 9.19 -0.18 -1.44
N MET A 41 8.85 1.06 -1.81
CA MET A 41 8.11 1.38 -3.03
C MET A 41 8.89 0.95 -4.27
N MET A 42 8.28 0.10 -5.10
CA MET A 42 8.99 -0.55 -6.20
C MET A 42 8.84 0.16 -7.55
N ASN A 43 8.39 1.41 -7.56
CA ASN A 43 8.22 2.21 -8.77
C ASN A 43 9.49 2.19 -9.64
N ASN A 44 9.38 1.65 -10.84
CA ASN A 44 10.46 1.58 -11.84
C ASN A 44 11.70 0.75 -11.44
N ALA A 45 11.59 -0.12 -10.47
CA ALA A 45 12.71 -0.95 -10.03
C ALA A 45 12.77 -2.28 -10.81
N TYR A 46 13.11 -2.22 -12.07
CA TYR A 46 13.14 -3.37 -13.02
C TYR A 46 14.06 -4.53 -12.63
N TYR A 47 14.87 -4.38 -11.60
CA TYR A 47 15.78 -5.41 -11.12
C TYR A 47 15.21 -6.30 -10.02
N PHE A 48 13.94 -6.09 -9.67
CA PHE A 48 13.21 -6.95 -8.74
C PHE A 48 12.44 -8.01 -9.52
N ASP A 49 12.51 -9.23 -9.05
CA ASP A 49 11.67 -10.32 -9.53
C ASP A 49 10.65 -10.71 -8.45
N ALA A 50 9.36 -10.55 -8.75
CA ALA A 50 8.28 -10.77 -7.79
C ALA A 50 8.22 -12.23 -7.31
N ALA A 51 8.47 -13.19 -8.19
CA ALA A 51 8.48 -14.59 -7.80
C ALA A 51 9.63 -14.90 -6.84
N SER A 52 10.81 -14.37 -7.11
CA SER A 52 11.97 -14.51 -6.21
C SER A 52 11.74 -13.82 -4.86
N MET A 53 11.01 -12.70 -4.83
CA MET A 53 10.65 -12.03 -3.58
C MET A 53 9.74 -12.90 -2.71
N VAL A 54 8.70 -13.52 -3.28
CA VAL A 54 7.87 -14.50 -2.56
C VAL A 54 8.72 -15.65 -2.05
N MET A 55 9.60 -16.20 -2.90
CA MET A 55 10.53 -17.28 -2.49
C MET A 55 11.54 -16.84 -1.43
N SER A 56 11.73 -15.53 -1.24
CA SER A 56 12.57 -14.92 -0.19
C SER A 56 11.76 -14.50 1.03
N THR A 57 10.48 -14.91 1.14
CA THR A 57 9.58 -14.64 2.27
C THR A 57 9.12 -13.18 2.42
N ILE A 58 9.10 -12.42 1.35
CA ILE A 58 8.43 -11.11 1.32
C ILE A 58 6.92 -11.36 1.37
N THR A 59 6.28 -10.81 2.39
CA THR A 59 4.85 -11.02 2.64
C THR A 59 3.98 -9.94 1.99
N MET A 60 4.53 -8.77 1.69
CA MET A 60 3.83 -7.67 1.06
C MET A 60 4.77 -6.90 0.14
N VAL A 61 4.37 -6.75 -1.10
CA VAL A 61 5.05 -5.88 -2.06
C VAL A 61 4.38 -4.51 -2.01
N ALA A 62 5.13 -3.49 -1.59
CA ALA A 62 4.65 -2.11 -1.61
C ALA A 62 4.79 -1.56 -3.02
N ASP A 63 3.81 -1.85 -3.85
CA ASP A 63 3.70 -1.28 -5.19
C ASP A 63 2.58 -0.26 -5.21
N PHE A 64 2.95 1.00 -5.35
CA PHE A 64 2.01 2.09 -5.64
C PHE A 64 1.81 2.29 -7.14
N ALA A 65 2.42 1.44 -7.97
CA ALA A 65 2.09 1.43 -9.37
C ALA A 65 0.60 1.09 -9.49
N THR A 66 -0.21 2.11 -9.62
CA THR A 66 -1.56 1.97 -10.14
C THR A 66 -1.46 1.13 -11.41
N LYS A 67 -2.49 0.39 -11.74
CA LYS A 67 -2.58 -0.35 -13.01
C LYS A 67 -1.98 0.42 -14.18
N ASP A 68 -2.00 1.73 -14.15
CA ASP A 68 -1.52 2.61 -15.22
C ASP A 68 0.00 2.79 -15.25
N ALA A 69 0.70 2.77 -14.13
CA ALA A 69 2.14 3.03 -14.10
C ALA A 69 2.99 1.79 -14.41
N SER A 70 2.61 0.62 -13.93
CA SER A 70 3.24 -0.65 -14.31
C SER A 70 2.88 -1.07 -15.74
N ILE A 71 1.69 -0.70 -16.20
CA ILE A 71 1.13 -1.02 -17.51
C ILE A 71 1.69 -0.11 -18.60
N THR A 72 1.96 1.17 -18.33
CA THR A 72 2.46 2.09 -19.35
C THR A 72 3.85 1.74 -19.86
N GLN A 73 4.58 0.89 -19.20
CA GLN A 73 5.89 0.43 -19.67
C GLN A 73 5.84 -0.98 -20.31
N ALA A 74 4.80 -1.75 -20.06
CA ALA A 74 4.49 -2.96 -20.83
C ALA A 74 3.66 -2.57 -22.07
N LYS A 75 4.23 -1.74 -22.96
CA LYS A 75 3.54 -1.21 -24.15
C LYS A 75 2.99 -2.26 -25.11
N ASP A 76 3.39 -3.52 -24.95
CA ASP A 76 3.08 -4.57 -25.91
C ASP A 76 2.25 -5.72 -25.31
N GLY A 77 1.58 -5.52 -24.18
CA GLY A 77 0.74 -6.56 -23.57
C GLY A 77 1.52 -7.72 -22.94
N ASP A 78 2.82 -7.61 -22.85
CA ASP A 78 3.73 -8.64 -22.35
C ASP A 78 3.88 -8.51 -20.83
N TYR A 79 2.74 -8.66 -20.13
CA TYR A 79 2.68 -8.59 -18.66
C TYR A 79 3.54 -9.66 -17.99
N ASP A 80 3.85 -10.73 -18.71
CA ASP A 80 4.68 -11.83 -18.22
C ASP A 80 6.14 -11.42 -17.98
N LYS A 81 6.55 -10.28 -18.52
CA LYS A 81 7.90 -9.73 -18.35
C LYS A 81 8.00 -8.60 -17.33
N THR A 82 6.89 -8.19 -16.75
CA THR A 82 6.95 -7.18 -15.68
C THR A 82 7.36 -7.85 -14.37
N TRP A 83 8.32 -7.26 -13.71
CA TRP A 83 8.81 -7.72 -12.40
C TRP A 83 7.71 -7.82 -11.32
N ALA A 84 6.62 -7.06 -11.47
CA ALA A 84 5.50 -7.04 -10.54
C ALA A 84 4.44 -8.10 -10.84
N TYR A 85 4.53 -8.77 -12.00
CA TYR A 85 3.52 -9.72 -12.41
C TYR A 85 3.97 -11.16 -12.13
N ILE A 86 3.16 -11.84 -11.34
CA ILE A 86 3.29 -13.28 -11.14
C ILE A 86 2.17 -13.94 -11.94
N ASN A 87 2.53 -14.67 -12.99
CA ASN A 87 1.54 -15.38 -13.78
C ASN A 87 0.92 -16.52 -12.95
N PRO A 88 -0.39 -16.46 -12.63
CA PRO A 88 -1.03 -17.46 -11.77
C PRO A 88 -0.94 -18.88 -12.35
N GLU A 89 -0.97 -19.03 -13.66
CA GLU A 89 -0.95 -20.35 -14.30
C GLU A 89 0.43 -21.02 -14.27
N SER A 90 1.49 -20.21 -14.27
CA SER A 90 2.84 -20.74 -14.14
C SER A 90 3.16 -21.16 -12.70
N VAL A 91 2.74 -20.35 -11.72
CA VAL A 91 3.06 -20.59 -10.30
C VAL A 91 2.16 -21.65 -9.64
N LYS A 92 0.93 -21.85 -10.11
CA LYS A 92 0.04 -22.92 -9.61
C LYS A 92 0.65 -24.31 -9.72
N LYS A 93 1.52 -24.53 -10.69
CA LYS A 93 2.18 -25.81 -10.93
C LYS A 93 3.48 -25.97 -10.13
N ASP A 94 3.97 -24.89 -9.54
CA ASP A 94 5.17 -24.91 -8.69
C ASP A 94 4.77 -25.11 -7.24
N ASN A 95 4.86 -26.35 -6.77
CA ASN A 95 4.52 -26.70 -5.40
C ASN A 95 5.38 -25.96 -4.35
N ALA A 96 6.64 -25.67 -4.67
CA ALA A 96 7.52 -24.94 -3.75
C ALA A 96 7.08 -23.48 -3.61
N PHE A 97 6.68 -22.85 -4.72
CA PHE A 97 6.13 -21.50 -4.70
C PHE A 97 4.81 -21.43 -3.91
N VAL A 98 3.90 -22.36 -4.18
CA VAL A 98 2.60 -22.42 -3.48
C VAL A 98 2.79 -22.61 -1.97
N GLU A 99 3.71 -23.47 -1.56
CA GLU A 99 3.99 -23.70 -0.14
C GLU A 99 4.62 -22.45 0.51
N GLN A 100 5.55 -21.80 -0.17
CA GLN A 100 6.13 -20.54 0.35
C GLN A 100 5.06 -19.44 0.47
N ALA A 101 4.21 -19.29 -0.54
CA ALA A 101 3.11 -18.31 -0.49
C ALA A 101 2.13 -18.58 0.66
N ARG A 102 1.83 -19.84 0.96
CA ARG A 102 1.04 -20.21 2.14
C ARG A 102 1.74 -19.86 3.45
N GLN A 103 3.03 -20.04 3.52
CA GLN A 103 3.81 -19.65 4.69
C GLN A 103 3.84 -18.14 4.87
N ASP A 104 3.99 -17.38 3.79
CA ASP A 104 3.97 -15.93 3.82
C ASP A 104 2.59 -15.39 4.27
N LEU A 105 1.50 -16.03 3.84
CA LEU A 105 0.17 -15.73 4.33
C LEU A 105 0.03 -15.97 5.84
N LYS A 106 0.63 -17.01 6.40
CA LYS A 106 0.64 -17.24 7.86
C LYS A 106 1.34 -16.10 8.59
N TYR A 107 2.45 -15.58 8.07
CA TYR A 107 3.14 -14.43 8.67
C TYR A 107 2.28 -13.16 8.60
N GLN A 108 1.57 -12.94 7.51
CA GLN A 108 0.61 -11.82 7.43
C GLN A 108 -0.49 -11.97 8.49
N LEU A 109 -1.13 -13.13 8.56
CA LEU A 109 -2.20 -13.39 9.52
C LEU A 109 -1.71 -13.27 10.97
N PHE A 110 -0.49 -13.75 11.26
CA PHE A 110 0.13 -13.58 12.57
C PHE A 110 0.31 -12.09 12.93
N ALA A 111 0.83 -11.29 11.99
CA ALA A 111 1.02 -9.86 12.22
C ALA A 111 -0.33 -9.14 12.44
N PHE A 112 -1.36 -9.45 11.67
CA PHE A 112 -2.71 -8.90 11.86
C PHE A 112 -3.31 -9.32 13.20
N ALA A 113 -3.26 -10.60 13.55
CA ALA A 113 -3.83 -11.13 14.80
C ALA A 113 -3.20 -10.52 16.05
N ASN A 114 -1.90 -10.19 15.98
CA ASN A 114 -1.15 -9.59 17.08
C ASN A 114 -1.08 -8.06 17.02
N SER A 115 -1.69 -7.45 16.01
CA SER A 115 -1.76 -5.99 15.89
C SER A 115 -2.92 -5.42 16.72
N ALA A 116 -2.81 -4.15 17.09
CA ALA A 116 -3.91 -3.43 17.73
C ALA A 116 -5.11 -3.21 16.78
N LEU A 117 -4.95 -3.47 15.49
CA LEU A 117 -5.96 -3.19 14.46
C LEU A 117 -7.30 -3.90 14.73
N LEU A 118 -7.27 -5.13 15.24
CA LEU A 118 -8.47 -5.91 15.56
C LEU A 118 -9.12 -5.53 16.89
N ASN A 119 -8.39 -4.84 17.77
CA ASN A 119 -8.81 -4.54 19.13
C ASN A 119 -9.15 -3.07 19.36
N VAL A 120 -8.87 -2.20 18.39
CA VAL A 120 -9.18 -0.78 18.51
C VAL A 120 -10.60 -0.53 18.04
N LYS A 121 -11.47 -0.08 18.97
CA LYS A 121 -12.71 0.58 18.57
C LYS A 121 -12.32 1.78 17.70
N THR A 122 -12.78 1.82 16.47
CA THR A 122 -12.61 2.97 15.60
C THR A 122 -13.30 4.18 16.27
N VAL A 123 -12.52 5.04 16.87
CA VAL A 123 -12.99 6.34 17.33
C VAL A 123 -12.79 7.30 16.17
N ARG A 124 -13.88 7.82 15.63
CA ARG A 124 -13.81 8.90 14.65
C ARG A 124 -13.27 10.14 15.37
N VAL A 125 -12.00 10.44 15.18
CA VAL A 125 -11.41 11.68 15.62
C VAL A 125 -11.70 12.72 14.54
N THR A 126 -12.60 13.66 14.83
CA THR A 126 -12.86 14.78 13.93
C THR A 126 -11.68 15.76 14.05
N PRO A 127 -10.87 15.92 13.01
CA PRO A 127 -9.74 16.85 13.08
C PRO A 127 -10.28 18.28 13.21
N PHE A 128 -9.55 19.15 13.93
CA PHE A 128 -9.99 20.51 14.23
C PHE A 128 -10.31 21.35 12.98
N TRP A 129 -9.62 21.09 11.88
CA TRP A 129 -9.84 21.79 10.61
C TRP A 129 -11.18 21.45 9.96
N GLU A 130 -11.75 20.28 10.23
CA GLU A 130 -13.09 19.87 9.72
C GLU A 130 -14.16 20.80 10.30
N GLY A 131 -14.11 21.06 11.61
CA GLY A 131 -14.99 22.03 12.26
C GLY A 131 -14.81 23.45 11.73
N THR A 132 -13.58 23.84 11.48
CA THR A 132 -13.27 25.16 10.90
C THR A 132 -13.86 25.32 9.50
N ILE A 133 -13.69 24.33 8.64
CA ILE A 133 -14.26 24.36 7.27
C ILE A 133 -15.78 24.41 7.31
N ILE A 134 -16.43 23.60 8.13
CA ILE A 134 -17.89 23.59 8.27
C ILE A 134 -18.39 24.96 8.73
N SER A 135 -17.70 25.57 9.71
CA SER A 135 -18.06 26.90 10.21
C SER A 135 -17.90 27.99 9.15
N LEU A 136 -16.82 27.95 8.37
CA LEU A 136 -16.62 28.89 7.26
C LEU A 136 -17.68 28.72 6.18
N ILE A 137 -18.02 27.50 5.80
CA ILE A 137 -19.10 27.24 4.84
C ILE A 137 -20.42 27.82 5.34
N ALA A 138 -20.76 27.62 6.61
CA ALA A 138 -21.98 28.16 7.20
C ALA A 138 -22.00 29.70 7.16
N VAL A 139 -20.91 30.35 7.55
CA VAL A 139 -20.79 31.83 7.52
C VAL A 139 -20.93 32.36 6.10
N PHE A 140 -20.21 31.81 5.14
CA PHE A 140 -20.30 32.24 3.74
C PHE A 140 -21.69 31.99 3.15
N SER A 141 -22.34 30.90 3.50
CA SER A 141 -23.71 30.63 3.04
C SER A 141 -24.69 31.69 3.54
N VAL A 142 -24.59 32.04 4.84
CA VAL A 142 -25.43 33.11 5.41
C VAL A 142 -25.17 34.47 4.76
N MET A 143 -23.90 34.83 4.57
CA MET A 143 -23.51 36.09 3.91
C MET A 143 -24.04 36.14 2.46
N THR A 144 -23.93 35.06 1.72
CA THR A 144 -24.45 34.95 0.34
C THR A 144 -25.96 35.14 0.32
N ALA A 145 -26.67 34.44 1.19
CA ALA A 145 -28.13 34.59 1.31
C ALA A 145 -28.56 36.01 1.68
N ALA A 146 -27.89 36.63 2.67
CA ALA A 146 -28.15 38.03 3.05
C ALA A 146 -27.86 39.01 1.90
N GLY A 147 -26.76 38.82 1.19
CA GLY A 147 -26.44 39.61 -0.01
C GLY A 147 -27.49 39.50 -1.10
N ALA A 148 -27.97 38.31 -1.41
CA ALA A 148 -29.02 38.07 -2.37
C ALA A 148 -30.33 38.77 -1.97
N ILE A 149 -30.72 38.70 -0.70
CA ILE A 149 -31.91 39.38 -0.17
C ILE A 149 -31.77 40.90 -0.30
N LEU A 150 -30.62 41.47 0.03
CA LEU A 150 -30.39 42.91 -0.10
C LEU A 150 -30.46 43.40 -1.55
N ILE A 151 -29.94 42.63 -2.49
CA ILE A 151 -30.04 42.94 -3.93
C ILE A 151 -31.49 42.97 -4.37
N VAL A 152 -32.28 41.96 -4.01
CA VAL A 152 -33.71 41.88 -4.34
C VAL A 152 -34.47 43.05 -3.72
N LEU A 153 -34.24 43.34 -2.41
CA LEU A 153 -34.93 44.44 -1.72
C LEU A 153 -34.57 45.83 -2.30
N ASN A 154 -33.30 46.02 -2.75
CA ASN A 154 -32.91 47.26 -3.41
C ASN A 154 -33.50 47.39 -4.85
N GLY A 155 -33.60 46.27 -5.57
CA GLY A 155 -34.26 46.26 -6.87
C GLY A 155 -35.74 46.62 -6.77
N LEU A 156 -36.43 46.12 -5.75
CA LEU A 156 -37.86 46.41 -5.51
C LEU A 156 -38.10 47.88 -5.02
N LYS A 157 -37.11 48.58 -4.50
CA LYS A 157 -37.24 49.98 -4.08
C LYS A 157 -36.90 50.98 -5.17
N GLY A 158 -36.32 50.54 -6.28
CA GLY A 158 -35.92 51.36 -7.39
C GLY A 158 -36.99 51.48 -8.51
N GLU A 159 -38.16 50.80 -8.35
CA GLU A 159 -39.38 50.98 -9.10
C GLU A 159 -40.36 51.89 -8.28
#